data_c71f14cea797b47f3d4a56f87e6b41bc
#
_entry.id   c71f14cea797b47f3d4a56f87e6b41bc
#
_cell.length_a   1.000
_cell.length_b   1.000
_cell.length_c   1.000
_cell.angle_alpha   90.00
_cell.angle_beta   90.00
_cell.angle_gamma   90.00
#
_symmetry.space_group_name_H-M   'P 1'
#
loop_
_entity.id
_entity.type
_entity.pdbx_description
1 polymer ?
#
loop_
_entity_poly.entity_id
_entity_poly.type
_entity_poly.pdbx_seq_one_letter_code
_entity_poly.pdbx_strand_id
1 'polypeptide(L)'
;MDSQLLPEGFRDSLPMVAEKEYILNAKFIEYMFSNGFSLVKPPLAEFESSLFFLNKNSKNFDSFRLLDPISQKMMGLRNDITLQIARISCGSLKDYPRPLRLMYSGEVLRVKNNSLNLSRQSTQIGGEIIGIKKLLLEAEIIEIITEVLRYFKI
;
A
#
# COMPACT_ATOMS: atom_id res chain seq x y z
N MET A 1 33.90 -10.91 11.83
CA MET A 1 33.18 -11.23 10.56
C MET A 1 31.73 -10.82 10.79
N ASP A 2 31.38 -9.59 10.42
CA ASP A 2 29.97 -9.19 10.39
C ASP A 2 29.33 -9.84 9.17
N SER A 3 28.75 -11.03 9.36
CA SER A 3 27.88 -11.60 8.36
C SER A 3 26.59 -10.80 8.40
N GLN A 4 26.42 -9.84 7.52
CA GLN A 4 25.11 -9.25 7.28
C GLN A 4 24.17 -10.35 6.80
N LEU A 5 23.33 -10.85 7.70
CA LEU A 5 22.34 -11.90 7.37
C LEU A 5 21.22 -11.36 6.51
N LEU A 6 21.00 -10.03 6.50
CA LEU A 6 19.97 -9.37 5.73
C LEU A 6 20.58 -8.38 4.74
N PRO A 7 19.96 -8.16 3.57
CA PRO A 7 20.37 -7.11 2.65
C PRO A 7 20.24 -5.72 3.29
N GLU A 8 21.04 -4.78 2.82
CA GLU A 8 20.98 -3.38 3.28
C GLU A 8 19.54 -2.82 3.18
N GLY A 9 19.11 -2.16 4.24
CA GLY A 9 17.77 -1.58 4.34
C GLY A 9 16.66 -2.56 4.69
N PHE A 10 16.96 -3.83 4.93
CA PHE A 10 16.03 -4.79 5.50
C PHE A 10 16.37 -5.07 6.96
N ARG A 11 15.36 -5.26 7.77
CA ARG A 11 15.49 -5.54 9.20
C ARG A 11 14.36 -6.41 9.71
N ASP A 12 14.63 -7.19 10.74
CA ASP A 12 13.59 -7.88 11.48
C ASP A 12 12.82 -6.90 12.37
N SER A 13 11.50 -7.04 12.42
CA SER A 13 10.66 -6.36 13.39
C SER A 13 10.55 -7.26 14.62
N LEU A 14 11.24 -6.88 15.70
CA LEU A 14 11.29 -7.67 16.94
C LEU A 14 9.98 -7.54 17.74
N PRO A 15 9.69 -8.46 18.70
CA PRO A 15 8.37 -8.61 19.31
C PRO A 15 7.69 -7.31 19.75
N MET A 16 8.36 -6.45 20.49
CA MET A 16 7.77 -5.18 20.95
C MET A 16 7.38 -4.22 19.82
N VAL A 17 8.15 -4.22 18.71
CA VAL A 17 7.87 -3.36 17.55
C VAL A 17 6.78 -3.99 16.70
N ALA A 18 6.90 -5.29 16.40
CA ALA A 18 5.93 -6.03 15.61
C ALA A 18 4.53 -6.02 16.25
N GLU A 19 4.45 -6.16 17.58
CA GLU A 19 3.18 -6.06 18.32
C GLU A 19 2.54 -4.67 18.21
N LYS A 20 3.34 -3.60 18.32
CA LYS A 20 2.85 -2.23 18.14
C LYS A 20 2.35 -2.00 16.73
N GLU A 21 3.11 -2.42 15.71
CA GLU A 21 2.72 -2.32 14.31
C GLU A 21 1.41 -3.06 14.05
N TYR A 22 1.25 -4.28 14.58
CA TYR A 22 0.02 -5.06 14.49
C TYR A 22 -1.18 -4.34 15.12
N ILE A 23 -1.03 -3.83 16.35
CA ILE A 23 -2.09 -3.12 17.06
C ILE A 23 -2.50 -1.84 16.32
N LEU A 24 -1.53 -1.06 15.83
CA LEU A 24 -1.79 0.15 15.06
C LEU A 24 -2.57 -0.18 13.78
N ASN A 25 -2.14 -1.22 13.08
CA ASN A 25 -2.79 -1.66 11.84
C ASN A 25 -4.22 -2.14 12.08
N ALA A 26 -4.44 -2.96 13.12
CA ALA A 26 -5.77 -3.44 13.48
C ALA A 26 -6.73 -2.28 13.81
N LYS A 27 -6.27 -1.32 14.59
CA LYS A 27 -7.03 -0.12 14.96
C LYS A 27 -7.35 0.77 13.76
N PHE A 28 -6.41 0.95 12.83
CA PHE A 28 -6.66 1.67 11.59
C PHE A 28 -7.78 0.99 10.79
N ILE A 29 -7.69 -0.32 10.60
CA ILE A 29 -8.69 -1.08 9.86
C ILE A 29 -10.07 -0.96 10.52
N GLU A 30 -10.15 -1.11 11.84
CA GLU A 30 -11.40 -0.97 12.60
C GLU A 30 -12.01 0.44 12.43
N TYR A 31 -11.20 1.48 12.57
CA TYR A 31 -11.63 2.86 12.37
C TYR A 31 -12.14 3.11 10.95
N MET A 32 -11.44 2.60 9.94
CA MET A 32 -11.86 2.75 8.55
C MET A 32 -13.14 1.96 8.24
N PHE A 33 -13.35 0.79 8.84
CA PHE A 33 -14.63 0.07 8.75
C PHE A 33 -15.78 0.89 9.32
N SER A 34 -15.61 1.52 10.48
CA SER A 34 -16.65 2.39 11.08
C SER A 34 -16.98 3.60 10.20
N ASN A 35 -16.06 4.02 9.33
CA ASN A 35 -16.26 5.07 8.34
C ASN A 35 -16.74 4.55 6.97
N GLY A 36 -17.20 3.29 6.89
CA GLY A 36 -17.80 2.70 5.70
C GLY A 36 -16.83 2.31 4.59
N PHE A 37 -15.54 2.13 4.91
CA PHE A 37 -14.56 1.61 3.94
C PHE A 37 -14.57 0.07 3.93
N SER A 38 -14.32 -0.51 2.76
CA SER A 38 -14.16 -1.94 2.55
C SER A 38 -12.70 -2.31 2.35
N LEU A 39 -12.24 -3.34 3.06
CA LEU A 39 -10.85 -3.79 2.98
C LEU A 39 -10.59 -4.54 1.67
N VAL A 40 -9.53 -4.16 0.97
CA VAL A 40 -9.00 -4.85 -0.21
C VAL A 40 -7.56 -5.27 0.05
N LYS A 41 -7.20 -6.49 -0.33
CA LYS A 41 -5.84 -7.03 -0.20
C LYS A 41 -5.28 -7.41 -1.56
N PRO A 42 -4.63 -6.49 -2.28
CA PRO A 42 -3.94 -6.82 -3.53
C PRO A 42 -2.73 -7.73 -3.27
N PRO A 43 -2.30 -8.54 -4.26
CA PRO A 43 -1.10 -9.35 -4.13
C PRO A 43 0.16 -8.49 -4.03
N LEU A 44 1.20 -9.00 -3.35
CA LEU A 44 2.50 -8.31 -3.23
C LEU A 44 3.22 -8.20 -4.58
N ALA A 45 3.10 -9.24 -5.41
CA ALA A 45 3.72 -9.33 -6.72
C ALA A 45 2.67 -9.35 -7.82
N GLU A 46 2.90 -8.58 -8.88
CA GLU A 46 2.07 -8.57 -10.10
C GLU A 46 2.97 -8.52 -11.33
N PHE A 47 2.43 -8.89 -12.51
CA PHE A 47 3.16 -8.65 -13.76
C PHE A 47 3.49 -7.18 -13.93
N GLU A 48 4.69 -6.87 -14.41
CA GLU A 48 5.12 -5.46 -14.65
C GLU A 48 4.12 -4.69 -15.49
N SER A 49 3.56 -5.31 -16.53
CA SER A 49 2.55 -4.70 -17.39
C SER A 49 1.29 -4.27 -16.64
N SER A 50 0.95 -4.96 -15.55
CA SER A 50 -0.19 -4.65 -14.70
C SER A 50 0.15 -3.61 -13.65
N LEU A 51 1.26 -3.81 -12.95
CA LEU A 51 1.70 -2.97 -11.84
C LEU A 51 2.02 -1.53 -12.28
N PHE A 52 2.53 -1.37 -13.51
CA PHE A 52 2.94 -0.06 -14.03
C PHE A 52 2.05 0.48 -15.15
N PHE A 53 0.86 -0.09 -15.32
CA PHE A 53 -0.07 0.28 -16.39
C PHE A 53 -0.37 1.79 -16.44
N LEU A 54 -0.52 2.44 -15.28
CA LEU A 54 -0.81 3.86 -15.19
C LEU A 54 0.44 4.75 -15.21
N ASN A 55 1.63 4.17 -15.11
CA ASN A 55 2.88 4.92 -14.98
C ASN A 55 3.83 4.72 -16.18
N LYS A 56 3.28 4.75 -17.39
CA LYS A 56 4.00 4.52 -18.65
C LYS A 56 5.23 5.43 -18.90
N ASN A 57 5.28 6.58 -18.24
CA ASN A 57 6.33 7.59 -18.41
C ASN A 57 7.46 7.52 -17.38
N SER A 58 7.36 6.71 -16.34
CA SER A 58 8.45 6.59 -15.37
C SER A 58 9.48 5.57 -15.84
N LYS A 59 10.57 6.08 -16.43
CA LYS A 59 11.75 5.28 -16.81
C LYS A 59 12.51 4.71 -15.59
N ASN A 60 12.18 5.12 -14.39
CA ASN A 60 12.81 4.68 -13.14
C ASN A 60 11.81 3.84 -12.34
N PHE A 61 11.79 2.54 -12.61
CA PHE A 61 11.06 1.60 -11.79
C PHE A 61 11.81 1.38 -10.47
N ASP A 62 11.38 2.06 -9.42
CA ASP A 62 11.91 1.87 -8.07
C ASP A 62 11.22 0.66 -7.40
N SER A 63 11.17 -0.46 -8.13
CA SER A 63 10.56 -1.72 -7.72
C SER A 63 11.51 -2.88 -7.92
N PHE A 64 11.48 -3.82 -7.00
CA PHE A 64 12.15 -5.11 -7.16
C PHE A 64 11.47 -5.90 -8.28
N ARG A 65 12.29 -6.52 -9.11
CA ARG A 65 11.84 -7.33 -10.24
C ARG A 65 12.25 -8.76 -10.08
N LEU A 66 11.40 -9.67 -10.53
CA LEU A 66 11.66 -11.11 -10.53
C LEU A 66 11.03 -11.75 -11.77
N LEU A 67 11.63 -12.83 -12.24
CA LEU A 67 11.07 -13.64 -13.31
C LEU A 67 10.11 -14.66 -12.67
N ASP A 68 8.86 -14.70 -13.14
CA ASP A 68 7.93 -15.76 -12.74
C ASP A 68 8.37 -17.09 -13.37
N PRO A 69 8.72 -18.09 -12.57
CA PRO A 69 9.21 -19.37 -13.10
C PRO A 69 8.14 -20.17 -13.87
N ILE A 70 6.87 -19.87 -13.66
CA ILE A 70 5.76 -20.56 -14.32
C ILE A 70 5.46 -19.94 -15.68
N SER A 71 5.19 -18.65 -15.73
CA SER A 71 4.79 -17.95 -16.95
C SER A 71 5.97 -17.41 -17.77
N GLN A 72 7.19 -17.44 -17.23
CA GLN A 72 8.41 -16.83 -17.81
C GLN A 72 8.26 -15.33 -18.11
N LYS A 73 7.38 -14.63 -17.37
CA LYS A 73 7.14 -13.20 -17.51
C LYS A 73 7.75 -12.44 -16.34
N MET A 74 8.13 -11.19 -16.60
CA MET A 74 8.63 -10.31 -15.55
C MET A 74 7.50 -9.85 -14.63
N MET A 75 7.73 -9.99 -13.32
CA MET A 75 6.90 -9.45 -12.26
C MET A 75 7.65 -8.37 -11.49
N GLY A 76 6.90 -7.49 -10.84
CA GLY A 76 7.41 -6.53 -9.89
C GLY A 76 6.81 -6.73 -8.50
N LEU A 77 7.60 -6.42 -7.47
CA LEU A 77 7.08 -6.26 -6.11
C LEU A 77 6.58 -4.82 -5.96
N ARG A 78 5.40 -4.65 -5.41
CA ARG A 78 4.78 -3.33 -5.27
C ARG A 78 5.60 -2.40 -4.37
N ASN A 79 5.79 -1.18 -4.81
CA ASN A 79 6.35 -0.08 -4.03
C ASN A 79 5.28 0.90 -3.53
N ASP A 80 4.04 0.73 -4.02
CA ASP A 80 2.85 1.50 -3.64
C ASP A 80 1.59 0.67 -3.93
N ILE A 81 0.56 0.77 -3.07
CA ILE A 81 -0.70 0.01 -3.21
C ILE A 81 -1.75 0.78 -4.00
N THR A 82 -1.70 2.11 -4.04
CA THR A 82 -2.72 2.97 -4.68
C THR A 82 -3.00 2.57 -6.13
N LEU A 83 -1.97 2.27 -6.93
CA LEU A 83 -2.14 1.86 -8.33
C LEU A 83 -2.86 0.51 -8.46
N GLN A 84 -2.63 -0.40 -7.52
CA GLN A 84 -3.35 -1.67 -7.48
C GLN A 84 -4.83 -1.47 -7.15
N ILE A 85 -5.15 -0.53 -6.23
CA ILE A 85 -6.54 -0.17 -5.92
C ILE A 85 -7.22 0.45 -7.13
N ALA A 86 -6.54 1.35 -7.86
CA ALA A 86 -7.06 1.91 -9.11
C ALA A 86 -7.36 0.81 -10.15
N ARG A 87 -6.45 -0.14 -10.35
CA ARG A 87 -6.65 -1.29 -11.24
C ARG A 87 -7.87 -2.14 -10.82
N ILE A 88 -7.99 -2.46 -9.54
CA ILE A 88 -9.10 -3.26 -8.99
C ILE A 88 -10.42 -2.52 -9.19
N SER A 89 -10.46 -1.20 -8.98
CA SER A 89 -11.65 -0.39 -9.15
C SER A 89 -12.15 -0.34 -10.60
N CYS A 90 -11.23 -0.38 -11.57
CA CYS A 90 -11.55 -0.39 -13.01
C CYS A 90 -11.75 -1.80 -13.57
N GLY A 91 -11.31 -2.83 -12.85
CA GLY A 91 -11.41 -4.24 -13.24
C GLY A 91 -12.46 -5.00 -12.44
N SER A 92 -12.05 -5.64 -11.37
CA SER A 92 -12.91 -6.55 -10.57
C SER A 92 -14.11 -5.84 -9.91
N LEU A 93 -14.01 -4.54 -9.64
CA LEU A 93 -15.06 -3.74 -9.02
C LEU A 93 -15.71 -2.73 -10.00
N LYS A 94 -15.53 -2.92 -11.33
CA LYS A 94 -16.03 -1.97 -12.32
C LYS A 94 -17.56 -1.77 -12.26
N ASP A 95 -18.30 -2.84 -11.97
CA ASP A 95 -19.77 -2.85 -11.95
C ASP A 95 -20.37 -2.59 -10.55
N TYR A 96 -19.50 -2.34 -9.55
CA TYR A 96 -19.95 -2.01 -8.20
C TYR A 96 -20.47 -0.57 -8.11
N PRO A 97 -21.47 -0.31 -7.24
CA PRO A 97 -22.01 1.04 -7.02
C PRO A 97 -20.91 2.04 -6.62
N ARG A 98 -21.05 3.27 -7.08
CA ARG A 98 -20.13 4.38 -6.75
C ARG A 98 -20.76 5.33 -5.73
N PRO A 99 -19.96 5.96 -4.84
CA PRO A 99 -18.50 5.86 -4.76
C PRO A 99 -18.04 4.54 -4.13
N LEU A 100 -16.91 4.00 -4.62
CA LEU A 100 -16.18 2.97 -3.90
C LEU A 100 -15.40 3.61 -2.76
N ARG A 101 -15.51 3.06 -1.58
CA ARG A 101 -14.73 3.44 -0.39
C ARG A 101 -13.85 2.23 -0.04
N LEU A 102 -12.62 2.26 -0.46
CA LEU A 102 -11.68 1.14 -0.33
C LEU A 102 -10.57 1.51 0.63
N MET A 103 -10.21 0.61 1.52
CA MET A 103 -9.02 0.71 2.35
C MET A 103 -8.09 -0.46 2.11
N TYR A 104 -6.83 -0.25 2.43
CA TYR A 104 -5.80 -1.27 2.31
C TYR A 104 -4.77 -1.17 3.43
N SER A 105 -4.15 -2.30 3.71
CA SER A 105 -2.97 -2.43 4.53
C SER A 105 -2.09 -3.53 3.97
N GLY A 106 -0.80 -3.29 3.82
CA GLY A 106 0.13 -4.29 3.35
C GLY A 106 1.55 -3.78 3.17
N GLU A 107 2.46 -4.72 3.02
CA GLU A 107 3.87 -4.43 2.81
C GLU A 107 4.13 -3.83 1.43
N VAL A 108 5.03 -2.86 1.39
CA VAL A 108 5.60 -2.29 0.17
C VAL A 108 7.12 -2.36 0.23
N LEU A 109 7.76 -2.53 -0.94
CA LEU A 109 9.20 -2.64 -1.05
C LEU A 109 9.75 -1.59 -2.01
N ARG A 110 10.76 -0.84 -1.58
CA ARG A 110 11.44 0.18 -2.37
C ARG A 110 12.89 -0.17 -2.60
N VAL A 111 13.37 0.02 -3.81
CA VAL A 111 14.78 -0.27 -4.16
C VAL A 111 15.71 0.73 -3.49
N LYS A 112 15.29 2.00 -3.40
CA LYS A 112 16.05 3.08 -2.78
C LYS A 112 15.43 3.54 -1.49
N ASN A 113 16.27 3.87 -0.53
CA ASN A 113 15.88 4.49 0.72
C ASN A 113 15.72 6.00 0.54
N ASN A 114 14.81 6.60 1.28
CA ASN A 114 14.76 8.06 1.46
C ASN A 114 15.55 8.44 2.70
N SER A 115 16.06 9.69 2.75
CA SER A 115 16.77 10.23 3.92
C SER A 115 15.95 10.16 5.22
N LEU A 116 14.61 10.12 5.12
CA LEU A 116 13.69 10.03 6.25
C LEU A 116 13.31 8.59 6.62
N ASN A 117 13.44 7.64 5.71
CA ASN A 117 13.13 6.23 5.96
C ASN A 117 14.25 5.34 5.42
N LEU A 118 15.04 4.81 6.34
CA LEU A 118 16.15 3.93 6.02
C LEU A 118 15.71 2.50 5.67
N SER A 119 14.44 2.14 5.94
CA SER A 119 13.91 0.81 5.62
C SER A 119 13.44 0.74 4.17
N ARG A 120 13.83 -0.33 3.48
CA ARG A 120 13.35 -0.66 2.13
C ARG A 120 12.04 -1.43 2.14
N GLN A 121 11.63 -1.93 3.29
CA GLN A 121 10.33 -2.56 3.52
C GLN A 121 9.57 -1.76 4.58
N SER A 122 8.30 -1.51 4.32
CA SER A 122 7.41 -0.83 5.28
C SER A 122 5.97 -1.22 5.04
N THR A 123 5.15 -1.18 6.09
CA THR A 123 3.70 -1.33 5.96
C THR A 123 3.10 -0.02 5.45
N GLN A 124 2.37 -0.08 4.35
CA GLN A 124 1.55 1.03 3.84
C GLN A 124 0.09 0.77 4.21
N ILE A 125 -0.54 1.76 4.84
CA ILE A 125 -1.97 1.79 5.11
C ILE A 125 -2.58 2.99 4.39
N GLY A 126 -3.83 2.85 3.93
CA GLY A 126 -4.48 3.95 3.22
C GLY A 126 -5.94 3.66 2.88
N GLY A 127 -6.60 4.70 2.37
CA GLY A 127 -7.98 4.64 1.90
C GLY A 127 -8.19 5.49 0.66
N GLU A 128 -9.04 5.01 -0.24
CA GLU A 128 -9.36 5.65 -1.52
C GLU A 128 -10.88 5.77 -1.68
N ILE A 129 -11.35 6.94 -2.10
CA ILE A 129 -12.74 7.15 -2.52
C ILE A 129 -12.74 7.35 -4.03
N ILE A 130 -13.41 6.47 -4.77
CA ILE A 130 -13.31 6.40 -6.23
C ILE A 130 -14.69 6.49 -6.88
N GLY A 131 -14.79 7.29 -7.94
CA GLY A 131 -15.97 7.33 -8.82
C GLY A 131 -16.92 8.48 -8.57
N ILE A 132 -16.53 9.47 -7.77
CA ILE A 132 -17.31 10.70 -7.56
C ILE A 132 -16.37 11.88 -7.32
N LYS A 133 -16.76 13.05 -7.82
CA LYS A 133 -16.03 14.31 -7.59
C LYS A 133 -16.93 15.26 -6.81
N LYS A 134 -16.72 15.34 -5.50
CA LYS A 134 -17.43 16.28 -4.60
C LYS A 134 -16.46 16.82 -3.55
N LEU A 135 -16.44 18.13 -3.37
CA LEU A 135 -15.59 18.81 -2.38
C LEU A 135 -15.84 18.28 -0.95
N LEU A 136 -17.08 17.88 -0.64
CA LEU A 136 -17.42 17.32 0.68
C LEU A 136 -16.64 16.04 0.99
N LEU A 137 -16.33 15.20 -0.03
CA LEU A 137 -15.55 13.99 0.16
C LEU A 137 -14.05 14.27 0.39
N GLU A 138 -13.55 15.35 -0.20
CA GLU A 138 -12.17 15.81 0.05
C GLU A 138 -12.04 16.28 1.51
N ALA A 139 -13.02 17.02 2.02
CA ALA A 139 -13.09 17.42 3.43
C ALA A 139 -13.19 16.22 4.37
N GLU A 140 -14.02 15.23 4.03
CA GLU A 140 -14.18 14.00 4.80
C GLU A 140 -12.86 13.20 4.90
N ILE A 141 -12.12 13.06 3.80
CA ILE A 141 -10.82 12.38 3.82
C ILE A 141 -9.83 13.12 4.74
N ILE A 142 -9.80 14.45 4.69
CA ILE A 142 -8.95 15.26 5.58
C ILE A 142 -9.33 15.04 7.05
N GLU A 143 -10.63 15.01 7.35
CA GLU A 143 -11.13 14.73 8.70
C GLU A 143 -10.70 13.33 9.16
N ILE A 144 -10.92 12.29 8.35
CA ILE A 144 -10.51 10.91 8.65
C ILE A 144 -9.00 10.82 8.93
N ILE A 145 -8.17 11.42 8.07
CA ILE A 145 -6.72 11.43 8.26
C ILE A 145 -6.34 12.13 9.57
N THR A 146 -6.96 13.28 9.85
CA THR A 146 -6.70 14.05 11.07
C THR A 146 -7.06 13.26 12.32
N GLU A 147 -8.20 12.58 12.32
CA GLU A 147 -8.62 11.72 13.43
C GLU A 147 -7.72 10.51 13.62
N VAL A 148 -7.28 9.87 12.54
CA VAL A 148 -6.30 8.77 12.57
C VAL A 148 -4.99 9.23 13.20
N LEU A 149 -4.44 10.38 12.78
CA LEU A 149 -3.20 10.93 13.33
C LEU A 149 -3.35 11.28 14.83
N ARG A 150 -4.44 11.91 15.22
CA ARG A 150 -4.74 12.19 16.62
C ARG A 150 -4.83 10.93 17.46
N TYR A 151 -5.50 9.92 16.95
CA TYR A 151 -5.67 8.65 17.63
C TYR A 151 -4.33 7.95 17.88
N PHE A 152 -3.41 8.05 16.95
CA PHE A 152 -2.05 7.50 17.07
C PHE A 152 -1.07 8.43 17.77
N LYS A 153 -1.50 9.64 18.16
CA LYS A 153 -0.64 10.66 18.79
C LYS A 153 0.58 11.06 17.95
N ILE A 154 0.34 11.18 16.64
CA ILE A 154 1.33 11.63 15.63
C ILE A 154 1.05 13.10 15.29
#